data_4724b6139f576729f9e18848efeced68
#
_entry.id   4724b6139f576729f9e18848efeced68
#
_cell.length_a   1.000
_cell.length_b   1.000
_cell.length_c   1.000
_cell.angle_alpha   90.00
_cell.angle_beta   90.00
_cell.angle_gamma   90.00
#
_symmetry.space_group_name_H-M   'P 1'
#
loop_
_entity.id
_entity.type
_entity.pdbx_description
1 polymer ?
#
loop_
_entity_poly.entity_id
_entity_poly.type
_entity_poly.pdbx_seq_one_letter_code
_entity_poly.pdbx_strand_id
1 'polypeptide(L)'
;MVKIIFFQAHPDDLEHKCGHIMNYLATKSKKEHIIKIASITKGEFGLPGPQYDKFKGELLGKIRTRELFNAEKIHNILPKNIDFFGYLDGFVPFKKDFIKRIIDYLEREKPDVIFAPEAIYSWYYHMDHINTGKAVFYVLHNKLIDYTPNLYFYTSLSPNFFFGFKKKDLTLTYNLIRCHKTQTWLLKWTMLPYRFTSRYAGRKLKGWKYAEPFRKVYFKNKNLKKNKVSFLIRIFTHFYSSLPWFKAKYPKNLLEDNR
;
A
#
# COMPACT_ATOMS: atom_id res chain seq x y z
N MET A 1 -19.23 -15.52 -1.81
CA MET A 1 -18.75 -14.13 -1.97
C MET A 1 -17.61 -13.94 -0.98
N VAL A 2 -16.50 -13.31 -1.38
CA VAL A 2 -15.31 -13.10 -0.53
C VAL A 2 -15.13 -11.60 -0.35
N LYS A 3 -14.98 -11.12 0.89
CA LYS A 3 -14.69 -9.71 1.18
C LYS A 3 -13.18 -9.51 1.30
N ILE A 4 -12.65 -8.56 0.56
CA ILE A 4 -11.22 -8.27 0.45
C ILE A 4 -10.99 -6.80 0.79
N ILE A 5 -10.06 -6.53 1.71
CA ILE A 5 -9.67 -5.16 2.05
C ILE A 5 -8.21 -4.94 1.66
N PHE A 6 -7.98 -3.85 0.94
CA PHE A 6 -6.65 -3.32 0.64
C PHE A 6 -6.37 -2.11 1.53
N PHE A 7 -5.44 -2.24 2.46
CA PHE A 7 -4.93 -1.13 3.25
C PHE A 7 -3.83 -0.40 2.48
N GLN A 8 -3.87 0.93 2.47
CA GLN A 8 -2.81 1.78 1.95
C GLN A 8 -2.52 2.92 2.93
N ALA A 9 -1.28 3.39 2.96
CA ALA A 9 -0.91 4.56 3.74
C ALA A 9 -1.38 5.84 3.04
N HIS A 10 -1.14 5.93 1.72
CA HIS A 10 -1.45 7.09 0.90
C HIS A 10 -2.20 6.70 -0.37
N PRO A 11 -3.01 7.61 -0.94
CA PRO A 11 -3.55 7.45 -2.29
C PRO A 11 -2.42 7.35 -3.32
N ASP A 12 -2.28 6.25 -4.03
CA ASP A 12 -1.27 5.85 -5.03
C ASP A 12 -0.43 4.60 -4.67
N ASP A 13 -0.54 4.09 -3.46
CA ASP A 13 0.26 2.94 -3.03
C ASP A 13 -0.10 1.64 -3.77
N LEU A 14 -1.37 1.45 -4.10
CA LEU A 14 -1.88 0.18 -4.62
C LEU A 14 -1.65 -0.01 -6.12
N GLU A 15 -1.53 1.07 -6.89
CA GLU A 15 -1.58 1.07 -8.35
C GLU A 15 -0.46 0.24 -8.99
N HIS A 16 0.72 0.26 -8.42
CA HIS A 16 1.84 -0.55 -8.90
C HIS A 16 2.35 -1.59 -7.90
N LYS A 17 1.58 -1.83 -6.84
CA LYS A 17 1.87 -2.90 -5.87
C LYS A 17 0.82 -4.01 -5.92
N CYS A 18 -0.46 -3.64 -6.12
CA CYS A 18 -1.62 -4.51 -6.08
C CYS A 18 -2.54 -4.33 -7.31
N GLY A 19 -2.19 -3.45 -8.26
CA GLY A 19 -3.09 -3.05 -9.34
C GLY A 19 -3.57 -4.21 -10.21
N HIS A 20 -2.73 -5.19 -10.50
CA HIS A 20 -3.12 -6.35 -11.32
C HIS A 20 -3.99 -7.34 -10.57
N ILE A 21 -3.62 -7.68 -9.31
CA ILE A 21 -4.46 -8.59 -8.51
C ILE A 21 -5.80 -7.94 -8.19
N MET A 22 -5.81 -6.65 -7.87
CA MET A 22 -7.04 -5.90 -7.60
C MET A 22 -7.95 -5.85 -8.82
N ASN A 23 -7.40 -5.52 -10.00
CA ASN A 23 -8.16 -5.55 -11.26
C ASN A 23 -8.71 -6.93 -11.58
N TYR A 24 -7.92 -7.99 -11.38
CA TYR A 24 -8.37 -9.35 -11.60
C TYR A 24 -9.55 -9.71 -10.71
N LEU A 25 -9.43 -9.44 -9.41
CA LEU A 25 -10.47 -9.74 -8.43
C LEU A 25 -11.75 -8.93 -8.69
N ALA A 26 -11.61 -7.67 -9.10
CA ALA A 26 -12.74 -6.78 -9.34
C ALA A 26 -13.46 -7.03 -10.67
N THR A 27 -12.73 -7.46 -11.72
CA THR A 27 -13.29 -7.43 -13.09
C THR A 27 -13.24 -8.75 -13.83
N LYS A 28 -12.33 -9.66 -13.46
CA LYS A 28 -12.05 -10.90 -14.22
C LYS A 28 -12.31 -12.19 -13.46
N SER A 29 -12.47 -12.13 -12.15
CA SER A 29 -12.77 -13.30 -11.34
C SER A 29 -14.16 -13.83 -11.67
N LYS A 30 -14.29 -15.16 -11.77
CA LYS A 30 -15.60 -15.84 -11.92
C LYS A 30 -16.45 -15.79 -10.63
N LYS A 31 -15.81 -15.46 -9.49
CA LYS A 31 -16.46 -15.32 -8.20
C LYS A 31 -16.70 -13.85 -7.91
N GLU A 32 -17.87 -13.52 -7.40
CA GLU A 32 -18.13 -12.19 -6.88
C GLU A 32 -17.27 -11.92 -5.64
N HIS A 33 -16.64 -10.76 -5.62
CA HIS A 33 -15.87 -10.26 -4.50
C HIS A 33 -16.37 -8.88 -4.10
N ILE A 34 -16.39 -8.61 -2.79
CA ILE A 34 -16.53 -7.26 -2.27
C ILE A 34 -15.11 -6.74 -2.02
N ILE A 35 -14.72 -5.70 -2.75
CA ILE A 35 -13.41 -5.07 -2.59
C ILE A 35 -13.61 -3.72 -1.93
N LYS A 36 -12.87 -3.49 -0.84
CA LYS A 36 -12.79 -2.20 -0.14
C LYS A 36 -11.34 -1.75 -0.06
N ILE A 37 -11.15 -0.44 -0.03
CA ILE A 37 -9.87 0.21 0.19
C ILE A 37 -9.94 1.00 1.50
N ALA A 38 -8.97 0.76 2.37
CA ALA A 38 -8.78 1.47 3.62
C ALA A 38 -7.55 2.38 3.49
N SER A 39 -7.76 3.66 3.18
CA SER A 39 -6.70 4.65 3.08
C SER A 39 -6.49 5.33 4.42
N ILE A 40 -5.27 5.23 4.97
CA ILE A 40 -4.98 5.76 6.31
C ILE A 40 -4.91 7.27 6.28
N THR A 41 -4.28 7.85 5.25
CA THR A 41 -4.19 9.30 5.03
C THR A 41 -4.81 9.68 3.69
N LYS A 42 -4.89 10.97 3.41
CA LYS A 42 -5.22 11.51 2.08
C LYS A 42 -3.97 11.98 1.31
N GLY A 43 -2.77 11.77 1.88
CA GLY A 43 -1.50 12.16 1.27
C GLY A 43 -1.31 13.67 1.17
N GLU A 44 -1.67 14.39 2.22
CA GLU A 44 -1.76 15.84 2.30
C GLU A 44 -0.42 16.56 2.08
N PHE A 45 0.70 15.86 2.28
CA PHE A 45 2.05 16.43 2.16
C PHE A 45 2.90 15.77 1.06
N GLY A 46 2.32 14.96 0.20
CA GLY A 46 3.03 14.17 -0.81
C GLY A 46 3.70 14.96 -1.94
N LEU A 47 3.56 16.29 -2.02
CA LEU A 47 4.25 17.11 -3.02
C LEU A 47 5.61 17.62 -2.49
N PRO A 48 6.72 17.36 -3.22
CA PRO A 48 8.03 17.83 -2.80
C PRO A 48 8.24 19.31 -3.14
N GLY A 49 9.03 19.97 -2.28
CA GLY A 49 9.52 21.32 -2.50
C GLY A 49 8.60 22.42 -1.99
N PRO A 50 9.22 23.57 -1.58
CA PRO A 50 8.49 24.70 -0.97
C PRO A 50 7.55 25.42 -1.94
N GLN A 51 7.80 25.33 -3.25
CA GLN A 51 6.93 25.93 -4.27
C GLN A 51 5.51 25.35 -4.27
N TYR A 52 5.31 24.18 -3.67
CA TYR A 52 4.01 23.52 -3.56
C TYR A 52 3.36 23.69 -2.19
N ASP A 53 3.96 24.42 -1.27
CA ASP A 53 3.47 24.56 0.11
C ASP A 53 2.05 25.08 0.18
N LYS A 54 1.68 25.99 -0.73
CA LYS A 54 0.31 26.52 -0.84
C LYS A 54 -0.78 25.49 -1.18
N PHE A 55 -0.38 24.31 -1.70
CA PHE A 55 -1.32 23.24 -2.02
C PHE A 55 -1.35 22.15 -0.94
N LYS A 56 -0.33 22.08 -0.08
CA LYS A 56 -0.23 21.09 0.97
C LYS A 56 -1.33 21.25 2.01
N GLY A 57 -1.63 20.16 2.71
CA GLY A 57 -2.73 20.11 3.65
C GLY A 57 -4.05 19.72 2.99
N GLU A 58 -5.14 20.34 3.41
CA GLU A 58 -6.50 19.97 3.03
C GLU A 58 -6.75 20.00 1.51
N LEU A 59 -6.22 21.02 0.82
CA LEU A 59 -6.40 21.14 -0.63
C LEU A 59 -5.77 19.98 -1.38
N LEU A 60 -4.52 19.63 -1.06
CA LEU A 60 -3.85 18.49 -1.67
C LEU A 60 -4.54 17.18 -1.34
N GLY A 61 -4.98 17.00 -0.09
CA GLY A 61 -5.77 15.85 0.32
C GLY A 61 -7.06 15.68 -0.49
N LYS A 62 -7.79 16.76 -0.77
CA LYS A 62 -8.97 16.76 -1.63
C LYS A 62 -8.62 16.37 -3.08
N ILE A 63 -7.51 16.89 -3.61
CA ILE A 63 -7.07 16.58 -4.98
C ILE A 63 -6.70 15.10 -5.06
N ARG A 64 -5.86 14.59 -4.15
CA ARG A 64 -5.42 13.18 -4.16
C ARG A 64 -6.56 12.19 -3.90
N THR A 65 -7.56 12.57 -3.12
CA THR A 65 -8.80 11.78 -2.97
C THR A 65 -9.51 11.61 -4.31
N ARG A 66 -9.63 12.67 -5.11
CA ARG A 66 -10.24 12.59 -6.45
C ARG A 66 -9.38 11.77 -7.42
N GLU A 67 -8.07 11.88 -7.33
CA GLU A 67 -7.13 11.08 -8.13
C GLU A 67 -7.27 9.59 -7.81
N LEU A 68 -7.37 9.22 -6.53
CA LEU A 68 -7.67 7.85 -6.10
C LEU A 68 -9.01 7.35 -6.66
N PHE A 69 -10.08 8.14 -6.55
CA PHE A 69 -11.38 7.73 -7.12
C PHE A 69 -11.31 7.51 -8.64
N ASN A 70 -10.53 8.31 -9.36
CA ASN A 70 -10.32 8.13 -10.81
C ASN A 70 -9.51 6.86 -11.12
N ALA A 71 -8.50 6.52 -10.30
CA ALA A 71 -7.74 5.29 -10.44
C ALA A 71 -8.62 4.06 -10.17
N GLU A 72 -9.36 4.10 -9.07
CA GLU A 72 -10.20 2.98 -8.66
C GLU A 72 -11.42 2.74 -9.57
N LYS A 73 -11.89 3.76 -10.27
CA LYS A 73 -12.89 3.61 -11.33
C LYS A 73 -12.42 2.66 -12.45
N ILE A 74 -11.12 2.59 -12.73
CA ILE A 74 -10.54 1.64 -13.70
C ILE A 74 -10.76 0.19 -13.22
N HIS A 75 -10.78 -0.03 -11.91
CA HIS A 75 -11.08 -1.32 -11.28
C HIS A 75 -12.58 -1.56 -11.03
N ASN A 76 -13.46 -0.64 -11.44
CA ASN A 76 -14.90 -0.65 -11.09
C ASN A 76 -15.17 -0.59 -9.58
N ILE A 77 -14.22 -0.05 -8.79
CA ILE A 77 -14.40 0.16 -7.35
C ILE A 77 -15.03 1.54 -7.14
N LEU A 78 -16.19 1.55 -6.51
CA LEU A 78 -16.97 2.78 -6.28
C LEU A 78 -16.44 3.54 -5.06
N PRO A 79 -16.58 4.89 -5.01
CA PRO A 79 -16.16 5.70 -3.87
C PRO A 79 -16.70 5.24 -2.51
N LYS A 80 -17.91 4.68 -2.46
CA LYS A 80 -18.51 4.10 -1.23
C LYS A 80 -17.74 2.91 -0.65
N ASN A 81 -16.85 2.32 -1.43
CA ASN A 81 -15.99 1.21 -1.02
C ASN A 81 -14.57 1.67 -0.63
N ILE A 82 -14.35 2.99 -0.53
CA ILE A 82 -13.08 3.59 -0.15
C ILE A 82 -13.27 4.34 1.17
N ASP A 83 -12.69 3.81 2.22
CA ASP A 83 -12.77 4.37 3.57
C ASP A 83 -11.47 5.12 3.90
N PHE A 84 -11.59 6.35 4.44
CA PHE A 84 -10.47 7.13 4.92
C PHE A 84 -10.42 7.14 6.44
N PHE A 85 -9.25 6.81 7.02
CA PHE A 85 -9.05 6.84 8.47
C PHE A 85 -8.83 8.26 9.00
N GLY A 86 -8.45 9.21 8.16
CA GLY A 86 -8.30 10.62 8.53
C GLY A 86 -7.05 10.92 9.35
N TYR A 87 -6.04 10.07 9.28
CA TYR A 87 -4.70 10.41 9.80
C TYR A 87 -3.99 11.34 8.82
N LEU A 88 -3.15 12.20 9.37
CA LEU A 88 -2.36 13.14 8.60
C LEU A 88 -1.15 12.43 7.98
N ASP A 89 -0.86 12.74 6.72
CA ASP A 89 0.29 12.22 5.97
C ASP A 89 1.60 12.51 6.72
N GLY A 90 2.42 11.46 6.93
CA GLY A 90 3.66 11.48 7.68
C GLY A 90 3.51 11.33 9.21
N PHE A 91 2.28 11.31 9.74
CA PHE A 91 2.02 11.24 11.17
C PHE A 91 1.20 10.02 11.59
N VAL A 92 1.15 8.98 10.78
CA VAL A 92 0.45 7.74 11.16
C VAL A 92 1.17 7.11 12.37
N PRO A 93 0.54 7.04 13.55
CA PRO A 93 1.19 6.55 14.74
C PRO A 93 1.12 5.02 14.83
N PHE A 94 2.07 4.40 15.55
CA PHE A 94 1.87 3.04 16.07
C PHE A 94 1.54 3.13 17.55
N LYS A 95 0.28 3.49 17.88
CA LYS A 95 -0.24 3.73 19.23
C LYS A 95 -1.58 3.02 19.43
N LYS A 96 -2.00 2.91 20.69
CA LYS A 96 -3.22 2.22 21.11
C LYS A 96 -4.46 2.67 20.35
N ASP A 97 -4.64 3.97 20.14
CA ASP A 97 -5.82 4.51 19.46
C ASP A 97 -5.89 4.09 17.99
N PHE A 98 -4.76 4.11 17.27
CA PHE A 98 -4.72 3.63 15.89
C PHE A 98 -5.00 2.12 15.81
N ILE A 99 -4.40 1.33 16.71
CA ILE A 99 -4.65 -0.12 16.79
C ILE A 99 -6.14 -0.37 17.07
N LYS A 100 -6.76 0.37 18.00
CA LYS A 100 -8.19 0.27 18.28
C LYS A 100 -9.04 0.56 17.06
N ARG A 101 -8.74 1.61 16.29
CA ARG A 101 -9.45 1.93 15.04
C ARG A 101 -9.32 0.83 13.99
N ILE A 102 -8.17 0.15 13.90
CA ILE A 102 -7.99 -1.01 13.01
C ILE A 102 -8.86 -2.17 13.50
N ILE A 103 -8.92 -2.44 14.81
CA ILE A 103 -9.80 -3.47 15.38
C ILE A 103 -11.26 -3.18 15.03
N ASP A 104 -11.75 -1.99 15.37
CA ASP A 104 -13.15 -1.57 15.14
C ASP A 104 -13.52 -1.67 13.66
N TYR A 105 -12.58 -1.30 12.77
CA TYR A 105 -12.78 -1.41 11.32
C TYR A 105 -12.86 -2.86 10.85
N LEU A 106 -11.94 -3.71 11.30
CA LEU A 106 -11.91 -5.11 10.92
C LEU A 106 -13.11 -5.88 11.45
N GLU A 107 -13.55 -5.63 12.69
CA GLU A 107 -14.75 -6.25 13.26
C GLU A 107 -16.02 -5.83 12.55
N ARG A 108 -16.12 -4.57 12.12
CA ARG A 108 -17.24 -4.08 11.32
C ARG A 108 -17.29 -4.70 9.94
N GLU A 109 -16.15 -4.73 9.26
CA GLU A 109 -16.06 -5.17 7.86
C GLU A 109 -15.95 -6.69 7.72
N LYS A 110 -15.36 -7.39 8.67
CA LYS A 110 -15.10 -8.84 8.68
C LYS A 110 -14.55 -9.39 7.35
N PRO A 111 -13.40 -8.90 6.86
CA PRO A 111 -12.82 -9.38 5.60
C PRO A 111 -12.31 -10.82 5.72
N ASP A 112 -12.39 -11.55 4.60
CA ASP A 112 -11.76 -12.86 4.44
C ASP A 112 -10.27 -12.75 4.09
N VAL A 113 -9.92 -11.66 3.38
CA VAL A 113 -8.56 -11.41 2.88
C VAL A 113 -8.18 -9.94 3.09
N ILE A 114 -6.97 -9.73 3.55
CA ILE A 114 -6.37 -8.41 3.76
C ILE A 114 -5.07 -8.31 2.96
N PHE A 115 -4.92 -7.23 2.20
CA PHE A 115 -3.66 -6.76 1.66
C PHE A 115 -3.22 -5.51 2.44
N ALA A 116 -1.95 -5.44 2.86
CA ALA A 116 -1.43 -4.31 3.63
C ALA A 116 0.04 -4.04 3.26
N PRO A 117 0.59 -2.86 3.59
CA PRO A 117 2.02 -2.59 3.46
C PRO A 117 2.84 -3.56 4.32
N GLU A 118 4.05 -3.90 3.88
CA GLU A 118 4.92 -4.80 4.63
C GLU A 118 5.35 -4.19 5.97
N ALA A 119 5.11 -4.94 7.05
CA ALA A 119 5.38 -4.51 8.42
C ALA A 119 6.81 -4.76 8.89
N ILE A 120 7.48 -5.82 8.38
CA ILE A 120 8.73 -6.37 8.95
C ILE A 120 9.88 -6.35 7.95
N TYR A 121 9.59 -6.77 6.71
CA TYR A 121 10.58 -6.92 5.64
C TYR A 121 10.37 -5.92 4.51
N SER A 122 9.95 -4.68 4.87
CA SER A 122 9.72 -3.64 3.87
C SER A 122 11.04 -3.23 3.21
N TRP A 123 10.99 -3.05 1.89
CA TRP A 123 12.05 -2.37 1.17
C TRP A 123 11.86 -0.84 1.14
N TYR A 124 10.67 -0.35 1.53
CA TYR A 124 10.32 1.06 1.56
C TYR A 124 10.07 1.51 3.00
N TYR A 125 10.97 2.34 3.53
CA TYR A 125 10.98 2.77 4.93
C TYR A 125 10.25 4.10 5.16
N HIS A 126 9.03 4.23 4.64
CA HIS A 126 8.15 5.32 5.06
C HIS A 126 7.37 4.89 6.30
N MET A 127 7.40 5.70 7.36
CA MET A 127 6.83 5.30 8.66
C MET A 127 5.32 5.04 8.57
N ASP A 128 4.59 5.78 7.77
CA ASP A 128 3.15 5.57 7.59
C ASP A 128 2.84 4.18 7.03
N HIS A 129 3.62 3.71 6.03
CA HIS A 129 3.48 2.35 5.51
C HIS A 129 3.81 1.31 6.57
N ILE A 130 4.95 1.50 7.25
CA ILE A 130 5.40 0.56 8.28
C ILE A 130 4.39 0.49 9.42
N ASN A 131 3.90 1.63 9.90
CA ASN A 131 2.95 1.68 11.02
C ASN A 131 1.57 1.15 10.63
N THR A 132 1.12 1.39 9.39
CA THR A 132 -0.10 0.77 8.84
C THR A 132 0.02 -0.75 8.85
N GLY A 133 1.09 -1.28 8.25
CA GLY A 133 1.33 -2.73 8.20
C GLY A 133 1.50 -3.34 9.59
N LYS A 134 2.24 -2.66 10.49
CA LYS A 134 2.43 -3.10 11.89
C LYS A 134 1.12 -3.15 12.66
N ALA A 135 0.23 -2.17 12.50
CA ALA A 135 -1.04 -2.15 13.20
C ALA A 135 -1.93 -3.33 12.75
N VAL A 136 -2.07 -3.54 11.45
CA VAL A 136 -2.80 -4.70 10.91
C VAL A 136 -2.19 -6.02 11.39
N PHE A 137 -0.87 -6.16 11.29
CA PHE A 137 -0.16 -7.38 11.76
C PHE A 137 -0.36 -7.61 13.25
N TYR A 138 -0.23 -6.56 14.07
CA TYR A 138 -0.36 -6.63 15.51
C TYR A 138 -1.74 -7.13 15.94
N VAL A 139 -2.81 -6.60 15.33
CA VAL A 139 -4.18 -7.01 15.61
C VAL A 139 -4.37 -8.50 15.33
N LEU A 140 -3.92 -8.98 14.18
CA LEU A 140 -4.11 -10.38 13.78
C LEU A 140 -3.18 -11.34 14.54
N HIS A 141 -1.93 -10.92 14.78
CA HIS A 141 -0.94 -11.74 15.50
C HIS A 141 -1.34 -11.98 16.97
N ASN A 142 -1.87 -10.94 17.61
CA ASN A 142 -2.32 -11.01 19.03
C ASN A 142 -3.78 -11.45 19.15
N LYS A 143 -4.43 -11.84 18.06
CA LYS A 143 -5.82 -12.32 18.04
C LYS A 143 -6.78 -11.33 18.73
N LEU A 144 -6.68 -10.06 18.39
CA LEU A 144 -7.51 -8.99 18.96
C LEU A 144 -8.88 -8.88 18.28
N ILE A 145 -9.18 -9.78 17.33
CA ILE A 145 -10.48 -9.98 16.67
C ILE A 145 -10.82 -11.48 16.69
N ASP A 146 -12.10 -11.82 16.64
CA ASP A 146 -12.59 -13.20 16.85
C ASP A 146 -12.40 -14.14 15.64
N TYR A 147 -11.91 -13.64 14.53
CA TYR A 147 -11.68 -14.40 13.31
C TYR A 147 -10.27 -14.17 12.74
N THR A 148 -9.84 -15.00 11.79
CA THR A 148 -8.50 -14.93 11.23
C THR A 148 -8.55 -14.79 9.71
N PRO A 149 -8.49 -13.58 9.14
CA PRO A 149 -8.40 -13.37 7.70
C PRO A 149 -7.03 -13.80 7.16
N ASN A 150 -6.96 -14.09 5.85
CA ASN A 150 -5.69 -14.27 5.19
C ASN A 150 -5.01 -12.91 5.01
N LEU A 151 -3.77 -12.75 5.50
CA LEU A 151 -2.99 -11.53 5.37
C LEU A 151 -1.90 -11.68 4.32
N TYR A 152 -1.87 -10.73 3.39
CA TYR A 152 -0.83 -10.58 2.36
C TYR A 152 -0.18 -9.20 2.49
N PHE A 153 1.13 -9.16 2.60
CA PHE A 153 1.90 -7.93 2.57
C PHE A 153 2.46 -7.67 1.17
N TYR A 154 2.29 -6.45 0.69
CA TYR A 154 2.97 -5.94 -0.49
C TYR A 154 4.24 -5.15 -0.11
N THR A 155 5.13 -4.84 -1.05
CA THR A 155 6.45 -4.20 -0.84
C THR A 155 7.41 -5.01 0.03
N SER A 156 7.27 -6.34 0.03
CA SER A 156 8.11 -7.21 0.86
C SER A 156 9.42 -7.61 0.18
N LEU A 157 10.52 -7.58 0.94
CA LEU A 157 11.81 -8.16 0.54
C LEU A 157 11.82 -9.70 0.60
N SER A 158 10.77 -10.30 1.15
CA SER A 158 10.65 -11.74 1.35
C SER A 158 9.32 -12.29 0.83
N PRO A 159 9.01 -12.10 -0.46
CA PRO A 159 7.77 -12.58 -1.03
C PRO A 159 7.74 -14.11 -1.12
N ASN A 160 6.56 -14.69 -0.87
CA ASN A 160 6.29 -16.13 -0.96
C ASN A 160 5.00 -16.44 -1.73
N PHE A 161 4.31 -15.42 -2.20
CA PHE A 161 3.14 -15.50 -3.07
C PHE A 161 3.31 -14.53 -4.24
N PHE A 162 2.95 -14.97 -5.44
CA PHE A 162 3.15 -14.20 -6.66
C PHE A 162 1.87 -14.24 -7.50
N PHE A 163 1.41 -13.09 -7.96
CA PHE A 163 0.28 -12.97 -8.87
C PHE A 163 0.78 -12.64 -10.29
N GLY A 164 0.66 -13.59 -11.22
CA GLY A 164 1.16 -13.46 -12.59
C GLY A 164 0.28 -12.58 -13.47
N PHE A 165 0.91 -11.77 -14.34
CA PHE A 165 0.21 -11.00 -15.36
C PHE A 165 0.99 -10.94 -16.69
N LYS A 166 0.32 -10.60 -17.79
CA LYS A 166 0.92 -10.58 -19.15
C LYS A 166 1.58 -9.22 -19.43
N LYS A 167 2.54 -9.21 -20.38
CA LYS A 167 3.21 -7.96 -20.81
C LYS A 167 2.22 -6.88 -21.26
N LYS A 168 1.16 -7.25 -21.99
CA LYS A 168 0.13 -6.32 -22.43
C LYS A 168 -0.61 -5.62 -21.29
N ASP A 169 -0.69 -6.28 -20.12
CA ASP A 169 -1.40 -5.76 -18.96
C ASP A 169 -0.58 -4.65 -18.25
N LEU A 170 0.71 -4.44 -18.59
CA LEU A 170 1.50 -3.29 -18.09
C LEU A 170 0.82 -1.94 -18.39
N THR A 171 0.02 -1.87 -19.47
CA THR A 171 -0.78 -0.69 -19.79
C THR A 171 -1.73 -0.32 -18.65
N LEU A 172 -2.26 -1.31 -17.93
CA LEU A 172 -3.09 -1.06 -16.75
C LEU A 172 -2.33 -0.22 -15.71
N THR A 173 -1.11 -0.64 -15.33
CA THR A 173 -0.29 0.10 -14.36
C THR A 173 -0.03 1.53 -14.82
N TYR A 174 0.27 1.74 -16.11
CA TYR A 174 0.45 3.10 -16.65
C TYR A 174 -0.83 3.95 -16.52
N ASN A 175 -1.99 3.37 -16.82
CA ASN A 175 -3.25 4.09 -16.75
C ASN A 175 -3.61 4.46 -15.31
N LEU A 176 -3.39 3.56 -14.37
CA LEU A 176 -3.59 3.79 -12.95
C LEU A 176 -2.71 4.94 -12.42
N ILE A 177 -1.40 4.86 -12.69
CA ILE A 177 -0.42 5.90 -12.28
C ILE A 177 -0.77 7.27 -12.86
N ARG A 178 -1.25 7.33 -14.11
CA ARG A 178 -1.65 8.59 -14.75
C ARG A 178 -2.86 9.27 -14.10
N CYS A 179 -3.65 8.55 -13.33
CA CYS A 179 -4.74 9.14 -12.55
C CYS A 179 -4.21 10.00 -11.40
N HIS A 180 -3.03 9.69 -10.86
CA HIS A 180 -2.37 10.43 -9.78
C HIS A 180 -1.50 11.56 -10.34
N LYS A 181 -2.13 12.59 -10.90
CA LYS A 181 -1.45 13.71 -11.59
C LYS A 181 -0.46 14.41 -10.68
N THR A 182 -0.79 14.58 -9.39
CA THR A 182 0.09 15.20 -8.40
C THR A 182 1.36 14.38 -8.14
N GLN A 183 1.32 13.07 -8.39
CA GLN A 183 2.43 12.15 -8.16
C GLN A 183 3.09 11.63 -9.45
N THR A 184 2.54 11.95 -10.62
CA THR A 184 2.96 11.36 -11.91
C THR A 184 4.45 11.52 -12.18
N TRP A 185 5.08 12.64 -11.80
CA TRP A 185 6.50 12.89 -12.00
C TRP A 185 7.36 11.88 -11.21
N LEU A 186 7.02 11.57 -9.97
CA LEU A 186 7.69 10.57 -9.13
C LEU A 186 7.40 9.15 -9.65
N LEU A 187 6.13 8.86 -9.92
CA LEU A 187 5.68 7.54 -10.31
C LEU A 187 6.23 7.11 -11.68
N LYS A 188 6.47 8.03 -12.61
CA LYS A 188 7.17 7.74 -13.87
C LYS A 188 8.56 7.16 -13.65
N TRP A 189 9.32 7.69 -12.69
CA TRP A 189 10.65 7.18 -12.35
C TRP A 189 10.61 5.80 -11.71
N THR A 190 9.50 5.43 -11.07
CA THR A 190 9.32 4.11 -10.47
C THR A 190 8.94 3.03 -11.49
N MET A 191 8.50 3.40 -12.69
CA MET A 191 8.05 2.44 -13.71
C MET A 191 9.16 1.50 -14.20
N LEU A 192 10.38 2.00 -14.34
CA LEU A 192 11.51 1.16 -14.77
C LEU A 192 11.87 0.13 -13.70
N PRO A 193 12.13 0.51 -12.44
CA PRO A 193 12.30 -0.44 -11.34
C PRO A 193 11.12 -1.42 -11.22
N TYR A 194 9.87 -0.94 -11.34
CA TYR A 194 8.68 -1.79 -11.31
C TYR A 194 8.71 -2.88 -12.38
N ARG A 195 9.06 -2.55 -13.62
CA ARG A 195 9.19 -3.53 -14.70
C ARG A 195 10.25 -4.59 -14.42
N PHE A 196 11.39 -4.19 -13.86
CA PHE A 196 12.45 -5.12 -13.49
C PHE A 196 12.04 -6.03 -12.33
N THR A 197 11.47 -5.47 -11.27
CA THR A 197 11.03 -6.24 -10.09
C THR A 197 9.89 -7.18 -10.44
N SER A 198 8.90 -6.73 -11.21
CA SER A 198 7.78 -7.58 -11.68
C SER A 198 8.26 -8.68 -12.62
N ARG A 199 9.24 -8.40 -13.50
CA ARG A 199 9.85 -9.43 -14.36
C ARG A 199 10.65 -10.45 -13.55
N TYR A 200 11.39 -10.01 -12.54
CA TYR A 200 12.09 -10.91 -11.62
C TYR A 200 11.11 -11.79 -10.85
N ALA A 201 10.03 -11.20 -10.33
CA ALA A 201 8.97 -11.93 -9.66
C ALA A 201 8.28 -12.95 -10.59
N GLY A 202 8.06 -12.59 -11.85
CA GLY A 202 7.47 -13.49 -12.86
C GLY A 202 8.29 -14.77 -13.09
N ARG A 203 9.62 -14.72 -12.93
CA ARG A 203 10.49 -15.92 -13.01
C ARG A 203 10.20 -16.96 -11.92
N LYS A 204 9.52 -16.57 -10.84
CA LYS A 204 9.12 -17.48 -9.77
C LYS A 204 7.84 -18.25 -10.10
N LEU A 205 7.17 -17.92 -11.20
CA LEU A 205 5.94 -18.56 -11.67
C LEU A 205 6.15 -19.19 -13.04
N LYS A 206 5.91 -20.50 -13.16
CA LYS A 206 5.96 -21.20 -14.45
C LYS A 206 4.92 -20.59 -15.43
N GLY A 207 5.37 -20.21 -16.62
CA GLY A 207 4.49 -19.67 -17.66
C GLY A 207 4.18 -18.16 -17.58
N TRP A 208 4.74 -17.43 -16.60
CA TRP A 208 4.49 -16.01 -16.43
C TRP A 208 5.76 -15.18 -16.63
N LYS A 209 5.63 -14.07 -17.35
CA LYS A 209 6.74 -13.14 -17.60
C LYS A 209 6.85 -12.05 -16.55
N TYR A 210 5.73 -11.66 -15.96
CA TYR A 210 5.62 -10.63 -14.93
C TYR A 210 4.74 -11.13 -13.79
N ALA A 211 5.01 -10.66 -12.56
CA ALA A 211 4.16 -10.91 -11.41
C ALA A 211 4.26 -9.79 -10.38
N GLU A 212 3.19 -9.61 -9.61
CA GLU A 212 3.19 -8.85 -8.37
C GLU A 212 3.62 -9.77 -7.22
N PRO A 213 4.64 -9.39 -6.45
CA PRO A 213 5.13 -10.18 -5.33
C PRO A 213 4.46 -9.79 -4.01
N PHE A 214 4.02 -10.79 -3.25
CA PHE A 214 3.41 -10.62 -1.94
C PHE A 214 4.04 -11.57 -0.91
N ARG A 215 3.94 -11.22 0.36
CA ARG A 215 4.24 -12.13 1.45
C ARG A 215 2.96 -12.52 2.18
N LYS A 216 2.52 -13.77 1.97
CA LYS A 216 1.44 -14.38 2.75
C LYS A 216 1.96 -14.66 4.17
N VAL A 217 1.20 -14.24 5.18
CA VAL A 217 1.51 -14.45 6.60
C VAL A 217 0.84 -15.74 7.10
N TYR A 218 1.61 -16.58 7.78
CA TYR A 218 1.13 -17.81 8.40
C TYR A 218 1.21 -17.68 9.92
N PHE A 219 0.09 -17.42 10.58
CA PHE A 219 0.02 -17.21 12.03
C PHE A 219 0.18 -18.50 12.86
N LYS A 220 -0.05 -19.68 12.26
CA LYS A 220 0.02 -20.97 12.96
C LYS A 220 1.44 -21.47 13.24
N ASN A 221 2.44 -20.97 12.55
CA ASN A 221 3.83 -21.38 12.76
C ASN A 221 4.48 -20.45 13.81
N LYS A 222 4.70 -20.97 15.03
CA LYS A 222 5.55 -20.32 16.06
C LYS A 222 6.98 -20.05 15.55
N ASN A 223 7.41 -20.78 14.53
CA ASN A 223 8.60 -20.49 13.72
C ASN A 223 8.17 -19.66 12.50
N LEU A 224 7.95 -18.37 12.68
CA LEU A 224 8.16 -17.41 11.59
C LEU A 224 9.58 -17.70 11.11
N LYS A 225 9.73 -18.55 10.06
CA LYS A 225 11.04 -18.79 9.47
C LYS A 225 11.63 -17.42 9.23
N LYS A 226 12.72 -17.10 9.95
CA LYS A 226 13.47 -15.86 9.77
C LYS A 226 13.93 -15.89 8.32
N ASN A 227 13.12 -15.34 7.43
CA ASN A 227 13.54 -15.13 6.05
C ASN A 227 14.73 -14.19 6.14
N LYS A 228 15.91 -14.75 5.90
CA LYS A 228 17.18 -14.02 5.97
C LYS A 228 17.22 -13.07 4.77
N VAL A 229 16.68 -11.89 4.95
CA VAL A 229 16.97 -10.80 4.01
C VAL A 229 18.45 -10.42 4.21
N SER A 230 19.21 -10.45 3.13
CA SER A 230 20.63 -10.08 3.16
C SER A 230 20.83 -8.72 3.83
N PHE A 231 21.82 -8.62 4.70
CA PHE A 231 22.17 -7.37 5.36
C PHE A 231 22.48 -6.25 4.36
N LEU A 232 23.15 -6.56 3.25
CA LEU A 232 23.45 -5.60 2.18
C LEU A 232 22.17 -5.06 1.52
N ILE A 233 21.15 -5.91 1.28
CA ILE A 233 19.87 -5.48 0.74
C ILE A 233 19.18 -4.53 1.73
N ARG A 234 19.24 -4.80 3.03
CA ARG A 234 18.65 -3.91 4.06
C ARG A 234 19.34 -2.54 4.09
N ILE A 235 20.67 -2.50 4.03
CA ILE A 235 21.42 -1.24 3.95
C ILE A 235 21.02 -0.46 2.69
N PHE A 236 21.04 -1.12 1.54
CA PHE A 236 20.68 -0.48 0.27
C PHE A 236 19.26 0.08 0.28
N THR A 237 18.29 -0.69 0.76
CA THR A 237 16.88 -0.24 0.82
C THR A 237 16.69 0.87 1.84
N HIS A 238 17.40 0.83 2.97
CA HIS A 238 17.38 1.91 3.94
C HIS A 238 17.97 3.20 3.36
N PHE A 239 19.12 3.11 2.70
CA PHE A 239 19.74 4.25 2.01
C PHE A 239 18.79 4.81 0.93
N TYR A 240 18.24 3.95 0.06
CA TYR A 240 17.36 4.35 -1.02
C TYR A 240 16.11 5.09 -0.50
N SER A 241 15.47 4.56 0.56
CA SER A 241 14.28 5.17 1.14
C SER A 241 14.56 6.40 2.01
N SER A 242 15.82 6.64 2.39
CA SER A 242 16.22 7.86 3.09
C SER A 242 16.46 9.07 2.17
N LEU A 243 16.44 8.87 0.85
CA LEU A 243 16.62 9.94 -0.12
C LEU A 243 15.56 11.04 0.05
N PRO A 244 15.92 12.32 -0.13
CA PRO A 244 15.04 13.46 0.20
C PRO A 244 13.68 13.44 -0.49
N TRP A 245 13.59 12.88 -1.70
CA TRP A 245 12.34 12.82 -2.47
C TRP A 245 11.32 11.80 -1.96
N PHE A 246 11.73 10.87 -1.07
CA PHE A 246 10.82 9.94 -0.42
C PHE A 246 10.34 10.41 0.95
N LYS A 247 10.81 11.57 1.41
CA LYS A 247 10.38 12.15 2.69
C LYS A 247 9.29 13.18 2.45
N ALA A 248 8.20 13.08 3.20
CA ALA A 248 7.21 14.13 3.26
C ALA A 248 7.89 15.45 3.72
N LYS A 249 7.68 16.53 2.97
CA LYS A 249 8.21 17.85 3.31
C LYS A 249 7.05 18.72 3.78
N TYR A 250 7.02 18.94 5.08
CA TYR A 250 6.01 19.78 5.71
C TYR A 250 6.30 21.26 5.45
N PRO A 251 5.25 22.11 5.31
CA PRO A 251 5.41 23.55 5.36
C PRO A 251 6.08 23.97 6.68
N LYS A 252 7.00 24.92 6.64
CA LYS A 252 7.75 25.36 7.83
C LYS A 252 6.84 25.85 8.96
N ASN A 253 5.79 26.60 8.61
CA ASN A 253 4.80 27.13 9.55
C ASN A 253 4.05 26.02 10.33
N LEU A 254 3.88 24.82 9.75
CA LEU A 254 3.20 23.71 10.42
C LEU A 254 3.99 23.17 11.64
N LEU A 255 5.30 23.42 11.66
CA LEU A 255 6.20 23.01 12.75
C LEU A 255 6.42 24.13 13.77
N GLU A 256 6.09 25.39 13.42
CA GLU A 256 6.29 26.56 14.28
C GLU A 256 5.12 26.82 15.22
N ASP A 257 3.88 26.46 14.83
CA ASP A 257 2.66 26.63 15.62
C ASP A 257 2.54 25.69 16.84
N ASN A 258 3.51 24.81 17.08
CA ASN A 258 3.54 23.88 18.22
C ASN A 258 4.69 24.15 19.20
N ARG A 259 5.19 25.38 19.27
CA ARG A 259 6.19 25.83 20.25
C ARG A 259 5.58 26.73 21.29
#